data_369b5d9dc98766f08c945b3e9087afc0
#
_entry.id   369b5d9dc98766f08c945b3e9087afc0
#
_cell.length_a   1.000
_cell.length_b   1.000
_cell.length_c   1.000
_cell.angle_alpha   90.00
_cell.angle_beta   90.00
_cell.angle_gamma   90.00
#
_symmetry.space_group_name_H-M   'P 1'
#
loop_
_entity.id
_entity.type
_entity.pdbx_description
1 polymer ?
#
loop_
_entity_poly.entity_id
_entity_poly.type
_entity_poly.pdbx_seq_one_letter_code
_entity_poly.pdbx_strand_id
1 'polypeptide(L)'
;MIRRLMAGLVAIGCTALLSAQADRGGRLGNLDFPTSTQSPAAQAAFVRGVLLLHSFEYGDAAAEFRRAESLDPGFAMAYWGEAMTENHPVWNQRNAKAARSALDKLAPTPQARLARAPTPREKGYLHAVEVLFAHGDKKERDRAYAEEMRRLHEANPKDDEATLFYALALLGSCEGERDVPVYEKAGALASEVFARRPDHPGAAHYVIHSYDDPAHAARALPAARAYSKIAPAATHALHMPSHIYLALGMWDDVVASNEASWKASGQTSYHALQWLQYAYLQEGRKEDAARCLAEMERATSRDPSERAWDHLAWIRAAAIVDAPQDAAAAAIRIAPEKLSARARATDAFAAGYAALHGEKPESVKQAVADLEKLAGEAGEEKDDASILRDELRGALLAREGRTEEAVRLLEDAADREEKMPYGFGPPDPVKPARELLGDVLLSAGRKTEARSAFQAELERAPKRRLSAEGLKAASE
;
A
#
# COMPACT_ATOMS: atom_id res chain seq x y z
N MET A 1 -28.60 -49.39 -60.17
CA MET A 1 -27.86 -49.54 -58.88
C MET A 1 -27.34 -48.15 -58.48
N ILE A 2 -28.06 -47.47 -57.65
CA ILE A 2 -27.88 -46.05 -57.32
C ILE A 2 -27.23 -45.97 -55.95
N ARG A 3 -25.99 -45.47 -55.87
CA ARG A 3 -25.32 -45.12 -54.57
C ARG A 3 -25.59 -43.65 -54.29
N ARG A 4 -26.34 -43.40 -53.25
CA ARG A 4 -26.50 -42.05 -52.69
C ARG A 4 -25.30 -41.74 -51.79
N LEU A 5 -24.56 -40.67 -52.14
CA LEU A 5 -23.61 -40.00 -51.23
C LEU A 5 -24.41 -39.10 -50.28
N MET A 6 -24.27 -39.32 -49.00
CA MET A 6 -24.65 -38.37 -47.95
C MET A 6 -23.47 -37.44 -47.70
N ALA A 7 -23.64 -36.18 -47.97
CA ALA A 7 -22.74 -35.12 -47.57
C ALA A 7 -23.07 -34.70 -46.10
N GLY A 8 -22.19 -35.06 -45.17
CA GLY A 8 -22.29 -34.56 -43.79
C GLY A 8 -21.77 -33.14 -43.69
N LEU A 9 -22.63 -32.18 -43.37
CA LEU A 9 -22.23 -30.85 -42.94
C LEU A 9 -21.63 -30.97 -41.52
N VAL A 10 -20.32 -30.72 -41.40
CA VAL A 10 -19.67 -30.48 -40.14
C VAL A 10 -19.87 -29.00 -39.81
N ALA A 11 -20.81 -28.70 -38.90
CA ALA A 11 -20.96 -27.40 -38.33
C ALA A 11 -19.82 -27.20 -37.30
N ILE A 12 -18.79 -26.43 -37.67
CA ILE A 12 -17.77 -25.97 -36.75
C ILE A 12 -18.45 -24.88 -35.87
N GLY A 13 -18.89 -25.30 -34.70
CA GLY A 13 -19.32 -24.39 -33.65
C GLY A 13 -18.12 -23.62 -33.13
N CYS A 14 -17.97 -22.37 -33.57
CA CYS A 14 -17.17 -21.37 -32.88
C CYS A 14 -17.82 -21.10 -31.52
N THR A 15 -17.46 -21.88 -30.51
CA THR A 15 -17.68 -21.50 -29.13
C THR A 15 -16.71 -20.35 -28.82
N ALA A 16 -17.21 -19.12 -29.01
CA ALA A 16 -16.62 -17.95 -28.40
C ALA A 16 -16.56 -18.22 -26.90
N LEU A 17 -15.37 -18.40 -26.37
CA LEU A 17 -15.06 -18.26 -24.96
C LEU A 17 -15.33 -16.79 -24.62
N LEU A 18 -16.59 -16.46 -24.36
CA LEU A 18 -16.92 -15.34 -23.51
C LEU A 18 -16.32 -15.68 -22.15
N SER A 19 -15.14 -15.11 -21.87
CA SER A 19 -14.66 -14.98 -20.52
C SER A 19 -15.82 -14.36 -19.73
N ALA A 20 -16.49 -15.18 -18.93
CA ALA A 20 -17.40 -14.73 -17.92
C ALA A 20 -16.54 -13.87 -16.95
N GLN A 21 -16.46 -12.56 -17.21
CA GLN A 21 -16.23 -11.59 -16.17
C GLN A 21 -17.39 -11.81 -15.22
N ALA A 22 -17.08 -12.52 -14.11
CA ALA A 22 -18.04 -12.71 -13.04
C ALA A 22 -18.52 -11.31 -12.68
N ASP A 23 -19.81 -11.09 -12.84
CA ASP A 23 -20.50 -9.91 -12.35
C ASP A 23 -20.18 -9.83 -10.86
N ARG A 24 -19.19 -9.02 -10.48
CA ARG A 24 -18.85 -8.73 -9.09
C ARG A 24 -19.92 -7.80 -8.53
N GLY A 25 -21.19 -8.15 -8.67
CA GLY A 25 -22.36 -7.44 -8.17
C GLY A 25 -22.45 -7.36 -6.66
N GLY A 26 -21.30 -7.42 -5.98
CA GLY A 26 -21.21 -7.32 -4.54
C GLY A 26 -21.37 -5.88 -4.04
N ARG A 27 -21.66 -5.77 -2.74
CA ARG A 27 -21.84 -4.49 -2.06
C ARG A 27 -20.53 -3.72 -1.99
N LEU A 28 -20.57 -2.43 -2.42
CA LEU A 28 -19.47 -1.48 -2.41
C LEU A 28 -19.69 -0.29 -1.45
N GLY A 29 -20.78 -0.32 -0.65
CA GLY A 29 -21.25 0.79 0.16
C GLY A 29 -22.29 1.64 -0.56
N ASN A 30 -22.53 2.85 -0.05
CA ASN A 30 -23.49 3.80 -0.60
C ASN A 30 -22.87 5.21 -0.66
N LEU A 31 -23.21 5.95 -1.72
CA LEU A 31 -22.92 7.37 -1.86
C LEU A 31 -24.04 8.07 -2.62
N ASP A 32 -24.07 9.39 -2.55
CA ASP A 32 -24.98 10.24 -3.28
C ASP A 32 -24.18 11.24 -4.11
N PHE A 33 -24.09 10.98 -5.42
CA PHE A 33 -23.40 11.85 -6.37
C PHE A 33 -24.31 12.12 -7.59
N PRO A 34 -25.33 12.98 -7.41
CA PRO A 34 -26.22 13.33 -8.52
C PRO A 34 -25.44 14.12 -9.58
N THR A 35 -25.72 13.84 -10.85
CA THR A 35 -25.13 14.52 -11.99
C THR A 35 -26.21 15.02 -12.96
N SER A 36 -25.80 15.71 -14.00
CA SER A 36 -26.69 16.29 -15.01
C SER A 36 -27.12 15.33 -16.11
N THR A 37 -26.56 14.09 -16.14
CA THR A 37 -26.98 13.10 -17.14
C THR A 37 -28.47 12.78 -17.02
N GLN A 38 -29.14 12.68 -18.16
CA GLN A 38 -30.54 12.26 -18.23
C GLN A 38 -30.70 10.74 -18.42
N SER A 39 -29.56 10.00 -18.50
CA SER A 39 -29.54 8.54 -18.62
C SER A 39 -29.43 7.90 -17.26
N PRO A 40 -30.49 7.27 -16.72
CA PRO A 40 -30.41 6.56 -15.43
C PRO A 40 -29.35 5.45 -15.44
N ALA A 41 -29.13 4.81 -16.58
CA ALA A 41 -28.13 3.76 -16.74
C ALA A 41 -26.70 4.32 -16.70
N ALA A 42 -26.45 5.50 -17.31
CA ALA A 42 -25.16 6.18 -17.24
C ALA A 42 -24.89 6.67 -15.81
N GLN A 43 -25.91 7.24 -15.13
CA GLN A 43 -25.81 7.65 -13.71
C GLN A 43 -25.47 6.46 -12.82
N ALA A 44 -26.12 5.32 -13.00
CA ALA A 44 -25.85 4.11 -12.19
C ALA A 44 -24.42 3.59 -12.42
N ALA A 45 -23.93 3.54 -13.66
CA ALA A 45 -22.56 3.15 -13.99
C ALA A 45 -21.54 4.14 -13.38
N PHE A 46 -21.80 5.44 -13.48
CA PHE A 46 -20.98 6.49 -12.88
C PHE A 46 -20.87 6.31 -11.35
N VAL A 47 -22.00 6.18 -10.65
CA VAL A 47 -22.00 5.98 -9.18
C VAL A 47 -21.22 4.72 -8.80
N ARG A 48 -21.40 3.62 -9.55
CA ARG A 48 -20.61 2.41 -9.31
C ARG A 48 -19.12 2.64 -9.55
N GLY A 49 -18.74 3.39 -10.58
CA GLY A 49 -17.37 3.81 -10.85
C GLY A 49 -16.77 4.62 -9.68
N VAL A 50 -17.54 5.56 -9.11
CA VAL A 50 -17.09 6.36 -7.94
C VAL A 50 -16.93 5.50 -6.69
N LEU A 51 -17.83 4.54 -6.42
CA LEU A 51 -17.71 3.59 -5.30
C LEU A 51 -16.42 2.77 -5.41
N LEU A 52 -16.09 2.29 -6.61
CA LEU A 52 -14.87 1.54 -6.90
C LEU A 52 -13.62 2.45 -6.78
N LEU A 53 -13.71 3.69 -7.27
CA LEU A 53 -12.63 4.68 -7.17
C LEU A 53 -12.30 5.02 -5.71
N HIS A 54 -13.32 5.19 -4.85
CA HIS A 54 -13.12 5.36 -3.41
C HIS A 54 -12.48 4.16 -2.73
N SER A 55 -12.62 2.98 -3.29
CA SER A 55 -12.00 1.75 -2.79
C SER A 55 -10.67 1.42 -3.51
N PHE A 56 -10.16 2.34 -4.34
CA PHE A 56 -8.92 2.19 -5.12
C PHE A 56 -8.89 0.96 -6.05
N GLU A 57 -10.07 0.47 -6.44
CA GLU A 57 -10.25 -0.56 -7.47
C GLU A 57 -10.20 0.11 -8.86
N TYR A 58 -9.08 0.74 -9.19
CA TYR A 58 -8.92 1.65 -10.33
C TYR A 58 -9.30 1.04 -11.68
N GLY A 59 -8.92 -0.22 -11.92
CA GLY A 59 -9.23 -0.92 -13.18
C GLY A 59 -10.73 -1.13 -13.40
N ASP A 60 -11.44 -1.58 -12.36
CA ASP A 60 -12.88 -1.79 -12.39
C ASP A 60 -13.64 -0.45 -12.43
N ALA A 61 -13.13 0.57 -11.70
CA ALA A 61 -13.66 1.93 -11.76
C ALA A 61 -13.60 2.51 -13.18
N ALA A 62 -12.45 2.40 -13.86
CA ALA A 62 -12.27 2.84 -15.23
C ALA A 62 -13.22 2.13 -16.20
N ALA A 63 -13.49 0.83 -16.01
CA ALA A 63 -14.45 0.08 -16.82
C ALA A 63 -15.88 0.61 -16.65
N GLU A 64 -16.31 0.95 -15.44
CA GLU A 64 -17.64 1.51 -15.18
C GLU A 64 -17.77 2.96 -15.70
N PHE A 65 -16.73 3.79 -15.60
CA PHE A 65 -16.76 5.12 -16.21
C PHE A 65 -16.83 5.06 -17.72
N ARG A 66 -16.05 4.20 -18.39
CA ARG A 66 -16.17 3.95 -19.84
C ARG A 66 -17.54 3.42 -20.23
N ARG A 67 -18.16 2.61 -19.40
CA ARG A 67 -19.54 2.19 -19.59
C ARG A 67 -20.50 3.38 -19.54
N ALA A 68 -20.33 4.29 -18.57
CA ALA A 68 -21.12 5.52 -18.48
C ALA A 68 -20.95 6.42 -19.72
N GLU A 69 -19.71 6.57 -20.23
CA GLU A 69 -19.41 7.27 -21.48
C GLU A 69 -20.15 6.66 -22.69
N SER A 70 -20.19 5.33 -22.78
CA SER A 70 -20.87 4.64 -23.88
C SER A 70 -22.40 4.79 -23.84
N LEU A 71 -22.97 4.90 -22.62
CA LEU A 71 -24.41 5.07 -22.39
C LEU A 71 -24.88 6.52 -22.57
N ASP A 72 -23.99 7.49 -22.35
CA ASP A 72 -24.23 8.92 -22.60
C ASP A 72 -22.90 9.59 -23.00
N PRO A 73 -22.58 9.66 -24.29
CA PRO A 73 -21.33 10.25 -24.78
C PRO A 73 -21.16 11.75 -24.46
N GLY A 74 -22.20 12.43 -24.02
CA GLY A 74 -22.16 13.83 -23.57
C GLY A 74 -21.92 14.02 -22.09
N PHE A 75 -21.85 12.93 -21.34
CA PHE A 75 -21.78 12.93 -19.88
C PHE A 75 -20.36 13.29 -19.36
N ALA A 76 -20.09 14.57 -19.16
CA ALA A 76 -18.78 15.08 -18.79
C ALA A 76 -18.16 14.42 -17.55
N MET A 77 -18.98 14.09 -16.54
CA MET A 77 -18.49 13.49 -15.30
C MET A 77 -18.01 12.03 -15.48
N ALA A 78 -18.45 11.32 -16.52
CA ALA A 78 -17.91 9.99 -16.82
C ALA A 78 -16.42 10.08 -17.23
N TYR A 79 -16.07 11.04 -18.09
CA TYR A 79 -14.69 11.30 -18.51
C TYR A 79 -13.83 11.86 -17.37
N TRP A 80 -14.39 12.67 -16.48
CA TRP A 80 -13.76 13.07 -15.23
C TRP A 80 -13.40 11.83 -14.41
N GLY A 81 -14.34 10.91 -14.22
CA GLY A 81 -14.14 9.70 -13.46
C GLY A 81 -13.06 8.79 -14.07
N GLU A 82 -13.09 8.56 -15.40
CA GLU A 82 -12.04 7.77 -16.06
C GLU A 82 -10.66 8.43 -15.86
N ALA A 83 -10.54 9.74 -16.01
CA ALA A 83 -9.29 10.44 -15.79
C ALA A 83 -8.80 10.30 -14.34
N MET A 84 -9.69 10.36 -13.36
CA MET A 84 -9.34 10.20 -11.92
C MET A 84 -8.79 8.82 -11.60
N THR A 85 -9.12 7.77 -12.37
CA THR A 85 -8.53 6.44 -12.16
C THR A 85 -7.03 6.38 -12.46
N GLU A 86 -6.48 7.39 -13.12
CA GLU A 86 -5.05 7.50 -13.45
C GLU A 86 -4.25 8.28 -12.38
N ASN A 87 -4.88 8.66 -11.26
CA ASN A 87 -4.26 9.30 -10.11
C ASN A 87 -4.31 8.38 -8.89
N HIS A 88 -3.14 7.93 -8.43
CA HIS A 88 -2.99 7.07 -7.26
C HIS A 88 -2.27 7.84 -6.15
N PRO A 89 -2.97 8.76 -5.45
CA PRO A 89 -2.34 9.79 -4.63
C PRO A 89 -1.55 9.24 -3.44
N VAL A 90 -2.02 8.18 -2.79
CA VAL A 90 -1.36 7.56 -1.64
C VAL A 90 -0.04 6.88 -2.03
N TRP A 91 0.07 6.38 -3.27
CA TRP A 91 1.32 5.80 -3.80
C TRP A 91 2.18 6.80 -4.56
N ASN A 92 1.82 8.08 -4.53
CA ASN A 92 2.50 9.14 -5.26
C ASN A 92 2.66 8.86 -6.78
N GLN A 93 1.72 8.12 -7.39
CA GLN A 93 1.76 7.70 -8.78
C GLN A 93 0.68 8.38 -9.61
N ARG A 94 1.01 8.74 -10.86
CA ARG A 94 0.10 9.40 -11.78
C ARG A 94 0.45 9.12 -13.24
N ASN A 95 -0.54 8.73 -14.03
CA ASN A 95 -0.40 8.59 -15.48
C ASN A 95 -1.10 9.75 -16.21
N ALA A 96 -0.46 10.91 -16.22
CA ALA A 96 -1.03 12.11 -16.83
C ALA A 96 -1.31 11.97 -18.33
N LYS A 97 -0.59 11.10 -19.05
CA LYS A 97 -0.86 10.85 -20.49
C LYS A 97 -2.19 10.14 -20.68
N ALA A 98 -2.44 9.07 -19.92
CA ALA A 98 -3.68 8.31 -20.00
C ALA A 98 -4.87 9.17 -19.56
N ALA A 99 -4.74 9.92 -18.46
CA ALA A 99 -5.78 10.82 -17.98
C ALA A 99 -6.17 11.90 -19.02
N ARG A 100 -5.17 12.55 -19.64
CA ARG A 100 -5.46 13.51 -20.71
C ARG A 100 -6.12 12.85 -21.91
N SER A 101 -5.70 11.63 -22.28
CA SER A 101 -6.35 10.88 -23.37
C SER A 101 -7.81 10.55 -23.05
N ALA A 102 -8.16 10.28 -21.80
CA ALA A 102 -9.55 10.10 -21.38
C ALA A 102 -10.35 11.41 -21.53
N LEU A 103 -9.81 12.52 -21.05
CA LEU A 103 -10.46 13.84 -21.16
C LEU A 103 -10.63 14.30 -22.62
N ASP A 104 -9.65 14.02 -23.49
CA ASP A 104 -9.66 14.40 -24.91
C ASP A 104 -10.80 13.73 -25.69
N LYS A 105 -11.31 12.57 -25.24
CA LYS A 105 -12.51 11.93 -25.81
C LYS A 105 -13.76 12.82 -25.68
N LEU A 106 -13.89 13.59 -24.59
CA LEU A 106 -15.02 14.49 -24.37
C LEU A 106 -14.97 15.71 -25.28
N ALA A 107 -13.81 16.38 -25.36
CA ALA A 107 -13.54 17.48 -26.26
C ALA A 107 -12.04 17.81 -26.30
N PRO A 108 -11.53 18.44 -27.40
CA PRO A 108 -10.08 18.59 -27.60
C PRO A 108 -9.40 19.64 -26.73
N THR A 109 -10.14 20.53 -26.07
CA THR A 109 -9.55 21.59 -25.23
C THR A 109 -10.23 21.66 -23.85
N PRO A 110 -9.51 22.09 -22.80
CA PRO A 110 -10.10 22.27 -21.47
C PRO A 110 -11.34 23.16 -21.48
N GLN A 111 -11.34 24.25 -22.24
CA GLN A 111 -12.50 25.15 -22.35
C GLN A 111 -13.71 24.47 -22.99
N ALA A 112 -13.47 23.67 -24.05
CA ALA A 112 -14.53 22.93 -24.71
C ALA A 112 -15.09 21.83 -23.80
N ARG A 113 -14.23 21.18 -22.99
CA ARG A 113 -14.65 20.18 -22.00
C ARG A 113 -15.49 20.81 -20.87
N LEU A 114 -15.04 21.94 -20.30
CA LEU A 114 -15.80 22.68 -19.29
C LEU A 114 -17.17 23.15 -19.80
N ALA A 115 -17.29 23.48 -21.09
CA ALA A 115 -18.57 23.83 -21.71
C ALA A 115 -19.56 22.64 -21.78
N ARG A 116 -19.08 21.40 -21.67
CA ARG A 116 -19.90 20.18 -21.63
C ARG A 116 -20.50 19.90 -20.25
N ALA A 117 -19.94 20.46 -19.19
CA ALA A 117 -20.47 20.33 -17.84
C ALA A 117 -21.58 21.38 -17.61
N PRO A 118 -22.85 20.99 -17.40
CA PRO A 118 -23.97 21.96 -17.36
C PRO A 118 -24.01 22.76 -16.05
N THR A 119 -23.59 22.17 -14.93
CA THR A 119 -23.71 22.78 -13.61
C THR A 119 -22.40 23.40 -13.12
N PRO A 120 -22.44 24.45 -12.29
CA PRO A 120 -21.23 24.99 -11.65
C PRO A 120 -20.43 23.94 -10.84
N ARG A 121 -21.15 23.02 -10.18
CA ARG A 121 -20.57 21.93 -9.41
C ARG A 121 -19.75 20.97 -10.28
N GLU A 122 -20.33 20.48 -11.38
CA GLU A 122 -19.64 19.59 -12.32
C GLU A 122 -18.47 20.29 -13.02
N LYS A 123 -18.61 21.58 -13.34
CA LYS A 123 -17.50 22.41 -13.86
C LYS A 123 -16.35 22.47 -12.85
N GLY A 124 -16.65 22.57 -11.55
CA GLY A 124 -15.63 22.57 -10.49
C GLY A 124 -14.83 21.28 -10.46
N TYR A 125 -15.50 20.12 -10.50
CA TYR A 125 -14.82 18.82 -10.58
C TYR A 125 -13.96 18.68 -11.84
N LEU A 126 -14.52 19.05 -12.99
CA LEU A 126 -13.81 18.96 -14.25
C LEU A 126 -12.64 19.93 -14.33
N HIS A 127 -12.77 21.15 -13.78
CA HIS A 127 -11.67 22.11 -13.67
C HIS A 127 -10.55 21.58 -12.78
N ALA A 128 -10.88 21.01 -11.62
CA ALA A 128 -9.89 20.46 -10.71
C ALA A 128 -9.07 19.32 -11.37
N VAL A 129 -9.71 18.41 -12.10
CA VAL A 129 -9.00 17.34 -12.83
C VAL A 129 -8.12 17.87 -13.97
N GLU A 130 -8.54 18.95 -14.65
CA GLU A 130 -7.69 19.64 -15.64
C GLU A 130 -6.43 20.23 -15.01
N VAL A 131 -6.55 20.81 -13.81
CA VAL A 131 -5.41 21.32 -13.04
C VAL A 131 -4.49 20.18 -12.61
N LEU A 132 -5.04 19.07 -12.12
CA LEU A 132 -4.27 17.90 -11.68
C LEU A 132 -3.39 17.33 -12.82
N PHE A 133 -3.96 17.19 -14.01
CA PHE A 133 -3.27 16.60 -15.15
C PHE A 133 -2.70 17.61 -16.15
N ALA A 134 -2.60 18.88 -15.78
CA ALA A 134 -1.91 19.89 -16.57
C ALA A 134 -0.40 19.56 -16.72
N HIS A 135 0.25 20.22 -17.68
CA HIS A 135 1.71 20.12 -17.81
C HIS A 135 2.39 20.82 -16.63
N GLY A 136 3.58 20.31 -16.25
CA GLY A 136 4.38 20.89 -15.19
C GLY A 136 4.77 19.87 -14.11
N ASP A 137 5.37 20.36 -13.06
CA ASP A 137 5.85 19.58 -11.93
C ASP A 137 4.68 18.88 -11.19
N LYS A 138 4.91 17.64 -10.75
CA LYS A 138 3.88 16.84 -10.08
C LYS A 138 3.45 17.46 -8.75
N LYS A 139 4.41 17.87 -7.93
CA LYS A 139 4.18 18.46 -6.61
C LYS A 139 3.34 19.74 -6.69
N GLU A 140 3.66 20.61 -7.67
CA GLU A 140 2.89 21.82 -7.91
C GLU A 140 1.46 21.50 -8.35
N ARG A 141 1.27 20.47 -9.20
CA ARG A 141 -0.06 20.05 -9.68
C ARG A 141 -0.91 19.45 -8.57
N ASP A 142 -0.31 18.62 -7.72
CA ASP A 142 -1.02 18.01 -6.59
C ASP A 142 -1.49 19.07 -5.57
N ARG A 143 -0.64 20.06 -5.27
CA ARG A 143 -1.01 21.20 -4.43
C ARG A 143 -2.08 22.08 -5.07
N ALA A 144 -1.96 22.37 -6.36
CA ALA A 144 -2.95 23.16 -7.09
C ALA A 144 -4.30 22.42 -7.14
N TYR A 145 -4.28 21.10 -7.34
CA TYR A 145 -5.48 20.26 -7.28
C TYR A 145 -6.14 20.29 -5.90
N ALA A 146 -5.37 20.17 -4.83
CA ALA A 146 -5.89 20.25 -3.47
C ALA A 146 -6.54 21.62 -3.20
N GLU A 147 -5.98 22.70 -3.75
CA GLU A 147 -6.55 24.04 -3.65
C GLU A 147 -7.86 24.17 -4.45
N GLU A 148 -7.97 23.61 -5.65
CA GLU A 148 -9.23 23.61 -6.41
C GLU A 148 -10.30 22.75 -5.72
N MET A 149 -9.91 21.59 -5.14
CA MET A 149 -10.84 20.77 -4.36
C MET A 149 -11.29 21.47 -3.06
N ARG A 150 -10.41 22.26 -2.42
CA ARG A 150 -10.80 23.12 -1.29
C ARG A 150 -11.88 24.12 -1.69
N ARG A 151 -11.68 24.82 -2.82
CA ARG A 151 -12.66 25.79 -3.35
C ARG A 151 -13.99 25.12 -3.68
N LEU A 152 -13.93 23.95 -4.28
CA LEU A 152 -15.15 23.19 -4.63
C LEU A 152 -15.92 22.78 -3.36
N HIS A 153 -15.21 22.27 -2.34
CA HIS A 153 -15.78 21.94 -1.04
C HIS A 153 -16.43 23.16 -0.36
N GLU A 154 -15.72 24.29 -0.31
CA GLU A 154 -16.25 25.52 0.30
C GLU A 154 -17.49 26.09 -0.45
N ALA A 155 -17.51 25.96 -1.77
CA ALA A 155 -18.65 26.35 -2.58
C ALA A 155 -19.86 25.39 -2.46
N ASN A 156 -19.60 24.14 -2.03
CA ASN A 156 -20.61 23.09 -1.91
C ASN A 156 -20.48 22.34 -0.55
N PRO A 157 -20.74 23.01 0.58
CA PRO A 157 -20.42 22.45 1.92
C PRO A 157 -21.29 21.25 2.33
N LYS A 158 -22.31 20.91 1.56
CA LYS A 158 -23.14 19.73 1.75
C LYS A 158 -22.80 18.59 0.77
N ASP A 159 -21.81 18.79 -0.08
CA ASP A 159 -21.33 17.78 -1.02
C ASP A 159 -20.28 16.90 -0.33
N ASP A 160 -20.70 15.70 0.07
CA ASP A 160 -19.85 14.72 0.73
C ASP A 160 -18.66 14.33 -0.17
N GLU A 161 -18.90 14.20 -1.48
CA GLU A 161 -17.87 13.84 -2.45
C GLU A 161 -16.82 14.94 -2.61
N ALA A 162 -17.22 16.22 -2.66
CA ALA A 162 -16.28 17.32 -2.70
C ALA A 162 -15.40 17.36 -1.43
N THR A 163 -15.99 17.07 -0.27
CA THR A 163 -15.28 16.96 1.01
C THR A 163 -14.27 15.81 0.97
N LEU A 164 -14.67 14.63 0.50
CA LEU A 164 -13.82 13.45 0.48
C LEU A 164 -12.71 13.53 -0.55
N PHE A 165 -13.00 14.03 -1.76
CA PHE A 165 -11.94 14.25 -2.76
C PHE A 165 -10.98 15.36 -2.34
N TYR A 166 -11.44 16.36 -1.55
CA TYR A 166 -10.52 17.32 -0.92
C TYR A 166 -9.64 16.66 0.15
N ALA A 167 -10.21 15.81 1.01
CA ALA A 167 -9.43 15.07 1.99
C ALA A 167 -8.36 14.19 1.31
N LEU A 168 -8.73 13.46 0.25
CA LEU A 168 -7.79 12.64 -0.52
C LEU A 168 -6.73 13.49 -1.24
N ALA A 169 -7.10 14.66 -1.77
CA ALA A 169 -6.16 15.59 -2.41
C ALA A 169 -5.11 16.13 -1.42
N LEU A 170 -5.51 16.37 -0.16
CA LEU A 170 -4.59 16.75 0.91
C LEU A 170 -3.56 15.64 1.16
N LEU A 171 -4.00 14.38 1.30
CA LEU A 171 -3.08 13.24 1.46
C LEU A 171 -2.11 13.12 0.27
N GLY A 172 -2.62 13.25 -0.96
CA GLY A 172 -1.81 13.18 -2.18
C GLY A 172 -0.82 14.33 -2.36
N SER A 173 -1.06 15.48 -1.72
CA SER A 173 -0.16 16.64 -1.78
C SER A 173 1.10 16.53 -0.91
N CYS A 174 1.17 15.49 -0.07
CA CYS A 174 2.29 15.24 0.85
C CYS A 174 3.41 14.40 0.23
N GLU A 175 3.26 13.91 -1.00
CA GLU A 175 4.31 13.22 -1.79
C GLU A 175 4.97 12.00 -1.11
N GLY A 176 4.24 11.31 -0.27
CA GLY A 176 4.75 10.17 0.50
C GLY A 176 5.38 10.55 1.84
N GLU A 177 5.61 11.82 2.11
CA GLU A 177 5.97 12.30 3.44
C GLU A 177 4.72 12.46 4.32
N ARG A 178 4.85 12.11 5.60
CA ARG A 178 3.75 12.27 6.55
C ARG A 178 3.76 13.66 7.19
N ASP A 179 3.09 14.62 6.55
CA ASP A 179 2.80 15.92 7.16
C ASP A 179 1.61 15.77 8.13
N VAL A 180 1.89 15.58 9.42
CA VAL A 180 0.87 15.28 10.44
C VAL A 180 -0.27 16.33 10.46
N PRO A 181 -0.04 17.64 10.46
CA PRO A 181 -1.10 18.64 10.33
C PRO A 181 -2.01 18.46 9.12
N VAL A 182 -1.45 18.11 7.96
CA VAL A 182 -2.23 17.89 6.72
C VAL A 182 -3.04 16.59 6.83
N TYR A 183 -2.43 15.52 7.35
CA TYR A 183 -3.10 14.25 7.60
C TYR A 183 -4.24 14.39 8.61
N GLU A 184 -4.04 15.12 9.71
CA GLU A 184 -5.09 15.37 10.69
C GLU A 184 -6.26 16.16 10.09
N LYS A 185 -5.97 17.16 9.22
CA LYS A 185 -7.01 17.90 8.50
C LYS A 185 -7.80 17.00 7.57
N ALA A 186 -7.14 16.16 6.79
CA ALA A 186 -7.79 15.18 5.91
C ALA A 186 -8.66 14.21 6.72
N GLY A 187 -8.13 13.71 7.84
CA GLY A 187 -8.84 12.81 8.74
C GLY A 187 -10.07 13.46 9.39
N ALA A 188 -10.00 14.73 9.76
CA ALA A 188 -11.14 15.46 10.30
C ALA A 188 -12.27 15.59 9.27
N LEU A 189 -11.93 15.97 8.02
CA LEU A 189 -12.90 16.08 6.92
C LEU A 189 -13.56 14.72 6.63
N ALA A 190 -12.77 13.67 6.50
CA ALA A 190 -13.29 12.33 6.24
C ALA A 190 -14.13 11.79 7.42
N SER A 191 -13.72 12.04 8.66
CA SER A 191 -14.45 11.64 9.87
C SER A 191 -15.80 12.35 9.99
N GLU A 192 -15.89 13.61 9.59
CA GLU A 192 -17.15 14.34 9.54
C GLU A 192 -18.15 13.69 8.57
N VAL A 193 -17.70 13.28 7.38
CA VAL A 193 -18.54 12.56 6.43
C VAL A 193 -18.88 11.18 6.99
N PHE A 194 -17.93 10.43 7.55
CA PHE A 194 -18.16 9.10 8.12
C PHE A 194 -19.18 9.12 9.25
N ALA A 195 -19.18 10.15 10.08
CA ALA A 195 -20.16 10.30 11.17
C ALA A 195 -21.61 10.43 10.67
N ARG A 196 -21.84 11.15 9.57
CA ARG A 196 -23.19 11.33 8.98
C ARG A 196 -23.56 10.27 7.93
N ARG A 197 -22.58 9.62 7.32
CA ARG A 197 -22.73 8.58 6.27
C ARG A 197 -21.85 7.37 6.59
N PRO A 198 -22.21 6.57 7.60
CA PRO A 198 -21.36 5.46 8.08
C PRO A 198 -21.24 4.28 7.10
N ASP A 199 -21.99 4.30 6.02
CA ASP A 199 -21.96 3.32 4.93
C ASP A 199 -21.21 3.83 3.67
N HIS A 200 -20.57 5.00 3.75
CA HIS A 200 -19.80 5.60 2.66
C HIS A 200 -18.38 5.03 2.62
N PRO A 201 -17.96 4.31 1.54
CA PRO A 201 -16.66 3.63 1.50
C PRO A 201 -15.49 4.60 1.54
N GLY A 202 -15.53 5.71 0.79
CA GLY A 202 -14.47 6.71 0.77
C GLY A 202 -14.28 7.39 2.12
N ALA A 203 -15.35 7.63 2.88
CA ALA A 203 -15.26 8.23 4.20
C ALA A 203 -14.48 7.32 5.16
N ALA A 204 -14.86 6.03 5.26
CA ALA A 204 -14.14 5.07 6.09
C ALA A 204 -12.68 4.88 5.64
N HIS A 205 -12.45 4.78 4.33
CA HIS A 205 -11.15 4.56 3.74
C HIS A 205 -10.17 5.71 4.04
N TYR A 206 -10.62 6.95 3.84
CA TYR A 206 -9.74 8.12 4.01
C TYR A 206 -9.49 8.44 5.48
N VAL A 207 -10.41 8.09 6.40
CA VAL A 207 -10.13 8.10 7.85
C VAL A 207 -8.98 7.13 8.18
N ILE A 208 -8.98 5.91 7.60
CA ILE A 208 -7.90 4.95 7.82
C ILE A 208 -6.56 5.54 7.35
N HIS A 209 -6.47 5.99 6.10
CA HIS A 209 -5.23 6.56 5.57
C HIS A 209 -4.73 7.79 6.34
N SER A 210 -5.65 8.59 6.87
CA SER A 210 -5.30 9.80 7.61
C SER A 210 -4.67 9.52 8.97
N TYR A 211 -5.07 8.42 9.62
CA TYR A 211 -4.63 8.08 10.97
C TYR A 211 -3.83 6.79 11.07
N ASP A 212 -3.20 6.39 9.96
CA ASP A 212 -2.40 5.17 9.84
C ASP A 212 -0.99 5.35 10.41
N ASP A 213 -0.91 5.52 11.73
CA ASP A 213 0.31 5.49 12.54
C ASP A 213 -0.02 5.19 14.00
N PRO A 214 0.93 4.68 14.81
CA PRO A 214 0.67 4.28 16.20
C PRO A 214 0.08 5.36 17.08
N ALA A 215 0.45 6.63 16.88
CA ALA A 215 -0.01 7.74 17.72
C ALA A 215 -1.49 8.10 17.44
N HIS A 216 -1.96 7.90 16.21
CA HIS A 216 -3.28 8.36 15.76
C HIS A 216 -4.26 7.21 15.45
N ALA A 217 -3.77 5.97 15.26
CA ALA A 217 -4.56 4.82 14.78
C ALA A 217 -5.83 4.56 15.60
N ALA A 218 -5.82 4.81 16.91
CA ALA A 218 -7.00 4.64 17.76
C ALA A 218 -8.21 5.47 17.28
N ARG A 219 -7.98 6.63 16.63
CA ARG A 219 -9.04 7.48 16.07
C ARG A 219 -9.73 6.86 14.85
N ALA A 220 -9.01 6.02 14.10
CA ALA A 220 -9.54 5.34 12.91
C ALA A 220 -10.14 3.96 13.20
N LEU A 221 -10.03 3.43 14.42
CA LEU A 221 -10.50 2.08 14.74
C LEU A 221 -11.99 1.84 14.41
N PRO A 222 -12.94 2.80 14.65
CA PRO A 222 -14.32 2.62 14.21
C PRO A 222 -14.47 2.46 12.69
N ALA A 223 -13.74 3.26 11.90
CA ALA A 223 -13.75 3.19 10.44
C ALA A 223 -13.13 1.86 9.95
N ALA A 224 -12.02 1.43 10.53
CA ALA A 224 -11.39 0.15 10.23
C ALA A 224 -12.36 -1.04 10.47
N ARG A 225 -13.06 -1.07 11.60
CA ARG A 225 -14.04 -2.12 11.91
C ARG A 225 -15.27 -2.12 10.99
N ALA A 226 -15.55 -1.01 10.33
CA ALA A 226 -16.70 -0.85 9.44
C ALA A 226 -16.36 -1.14 7.97
N TYR A 227 -15.17 -0.74 7.50
CA TYR A 227 -14.86 -0.61 6.08
C TYR A 227 -15.01 -1.92 5.28
N SER A 228 -14.47 -3.03 5.77
CA SER A 228 -14.64 -4.35 5.12
C SER A 228 -16.10 -4.81 5.04
N LYS A 229 -16.95 -4.32 5.94
CA LYS A 229 -18.39 -4.59 5.95
C LYS A 229 -19.17 -3.66 5.04
N ILE A 230 -18.65 -2.44 4.82
CA ILE A 230 -19.24 -1.46 3.89
C ILE A 230 -19.03 -1.94 2.46
N ALA A 231 -17.78 -2.27 2.08
CA ALA A 231 -17.38 -2.61 0.72
C ALA A 231 -16.77 -4.02 0.61
N PRO A 232 -17.47 -5.10 0.98
CA PRO A 232 -16.91 -6.46 0.98
C PRO A 232 -16.56 -6.99 -0.42
N ALA A 233 -17.02 -6.33 -1.48
CA ALA A 233 -16.70 -6.70 -2.86
C ALA A 233 -15.38 -6.07 -3.35
N ALA A 234 -14.82 -5.09 -2.65
CA ALA A 234 -13.54 -4.49 -2.96
C ALA A 234 -12.41 -5.20 -2.20
N THR A 235 -11.42 -5.73 -2.93
CA THR A 235 -10.31 -6.47 -2.33
C THR A 235 -9.46 -5.58 -1.43
N HIS A 236 -9.29 -4.34 -1.84
CA HIS A 236 -8.56 -3.33 -1.08
C HIS A 236 -9.29 -2.97 0.23
N ALA A 237 -10.63 -2.88 0.22
CA ALA A 237 -11.42 -2.62 1.44
C ALA A 237 -11.33 -3.74 2.48
N LEU A 238 -11.02 -4.96 2.06
CA LEU A 238 -10.78 -6.08 2.97
C LEU A 238 -9.41 -6.00 3.63
N HIS A 239 -8.40 -5.46 2.94
CA HIS A 239 -7.04 -5.26 3.44
C HIS A 239 -6.90 -4.03 4.35
N MET A 240 -7.49 -2.91 3.97
CA MET A 240 -7.26 -1.60 4.61
C MET A 240 -7.47 -1.53 6.12
N PRO A 241 -8.43 -2.25 6.72
CA PRO A 241 -8.52 -2.28 8.18
C PRO A 241 -7.24 -2.75 8.88
N SER A 242 -6.45 -3.61 8.22
CA SER A 242 -5.21 -4.14 8.78
C SER A 242 -4.14 -3.07 9.03
N HIS A 243 -4.17 -1.93 8.35
CA HIS A 243 -3.31 -0.79 8.61
C HIS A 243 -3.45 -0.30 10.06
N ILE A 244 -4.69 -0.06 10.47
CA ILE A 244 -5.00 0.39 11.83
C ILE A 244 -4.75 -0.73 12.85
N TYR A 245 -5.13 -1.95 12.52
CA TYR A 245 -4.90 -3.09 13.41
C TYR A 245 -3.42 -3.35 13.64
N LEU A 246 -2.57 -3.24 12.61
CA LEU A 246 -1.12 -3.39 12.74
C LEU A 246 -0.54 -2.28 13.61
N ALA A 247 -0.90 -1.01 13.34
CA ALA A 247 -0.45 0.13 14.12
C ALA A 247 -0.84 0.05 15.62
N LEU A 248 -1.91 -0.72 15.95
CA LEU A 248 -2.36 -0.99 17.32
C LEU A 248 -1.91 -2.34 17.88
N GLY A 249 -1.16 -3.15 17.11
CA GLY A 249 -0.74 -4.49 17.50
C GLY A 249 -1.91 -5.47 17.72
N MET A 250 -2.96 -5.36 16.90
CA MET A 250 -4.15 -6.23 16.93
C MET A 250 -3.98 -7.36 15.90
N TRP A 251 -3.08 -8.29 16.19
CA TRP A 251 -2.57 -9.25 15.21
C TRP A 251 -3.63 -10.19 14.65
N ASP A 252 -4.55 -10.74 15.48
CA ASP A 252 -5.68 -11.56 15.02
C ASP A 252 -6.52 -10.83 13.95
N ASP A 253 -6.77 -9.52 14.14
CA ASP A 253 -7.54 -8.69 13.19
C ASP A 253 -6.73 -8.42 11.91
N VAL A 254 -5.40 -8.27 11.99
CA VAL A 254 -4.51 -8.16 10.82
C VAL A 254 -4.56 -9.44 10.01
N VAL A 255 -4.48 -10.61 10.65
CA VAL A 255 -4.59 -11.92 10.01
C VAL A 255 -5.94 -12.03 9.28
N ALA A 256 -7.06 -11.81 9.98
CA ALA A 256 -8.39 -11.96 9.41
C ALA A 256 -8.62 -11.05 8.18
N SER A 257 -8.14 -9.80 8.24
CA SER A 257 -8.26 -8.84 7.14
C SER A 257 -7.47 -9.31 5.91
N ASN A 258 -6.23 -9.74 6.10
CA ASN A 258 -5.36 -10.12 4.99
C ASN A 258 -5.69 -11.50 4.42
N GLU A 259 -6.17 -12.47 5.22
CA GLU A 259 -6.72 -13.73 4.69
C GLU A 259 -7.94 -13.46 3.78
N ALA A 260 -8.83 -12.55 4.19
CA ALA A 260 -10.00 -12.18 3.39
C ALA A 260 -9.59 -11.51 2.07
N SER A 261 -8.65 -10.55 2.12
CA SER A 261 -8.15 -9.86 0.93
C SER A 261 -7.38 -10.80 -0.01
N TRP A 262 -6.50 -11.64 0.52
CA TRP A 262 -5.76 -12.63 -0.26
C TRP A 262 -6.69 -13.59 -1.01
N LYS A 263 -7.71 -14.10 -0.31
CA LYS A 263 -8.75 -14.96 -0.90
C LYS A 263 -9.55 -14.21 -1.97
N ALA A 264 -10.04 -13.01 -1.67
CA ALA A 264 -10.88 -12.23 -2.57
C ALA A 264 -10.16 -11.78 -3.86
N SER A 265 -8.85 -11.54 -3.77
CA SER A 265 -8.00 -11.21 -4.94
C SER A 265 -7.73 -12.40 -5.86
N GLY A 266 -8.21 -13.59 -5.55
CA GLY A 266 -7.84 -14.81 -6.28
C GLY A 266 -6.35 -15.14 -6.09
N GLN A 267 -5.78 -14.81 -4.94
CA GLN A 267 -4.38 -15.08 -4.59
C GLN A 267 -3.35 -14.30 -5.44
N THR A 268 -3.68 -13.04 -5.76
CA THR A 268 -2.79 -12.13 -6.52
C THR A 268 -2.38 -10.88 -5.75
N SER A 269 -2.95 -10.66 -4.54
CA SER A 269 -2.56 -9.53 -3.69
C SER A 269 -1.31 -9.87 -2.87
N TYR A 270 -0.12 -9.81 -3.49
CA TYR A 270 1.16 -10.08 -2.80
C TYR A 270 1.38 -9.18 -1.59
N HIS A 271 0.86 -7.96 -1.63
CA HIS A 271 0.87 -7.04 -0.51
C HIS A 271 0.10 -7.59 0.70
N ALA A 272 -1.12 -8.11 0.50
CA ALA A 272 -1.88 -8.75 1.57
C ALA A 272 -1.18 -10.02 2.10
N LEU A 273 -0.52 -10.79 1.21
CA LEU A 273 0.24 -11.98 1.62
C LEU A 273 1.45 -11.63 2.49
N GLN A 274 2.17 -10.54 2.18
CA GLN A 274 3.29 -10.04 2.97
C GLN A 274 2.83 -9.63 4.38
N TRP A 275 1.73 -8.88 4.48
CA TRP A 275 1.18 -8.45 5.76
C TRP A 275 0.67 -9.63 6.60
N LEU A 276 0.05 -10.60 5.93
CA LEU A 276 -0.42 -11.84 6.56
C LEU A 276 0.75 -12.64 7.16
N GLN A 277 1.83 -12.81 6.39
CA GLN A 277 3.03 -13.47 6.86
C GLN A 277 3.63 -12.76 8.08
N TYR A 278 3.74 -11.42 8.02
CA TYR A 278 4.24 -10.64 9.15
C TYR A 278 3.37 -10.80 10.40
N ALA A 279 2.03 -10.75 10.26
CA ALA A 279 1.12 -10.94 11.39
C ALA A 279 1.28 -12.34 12.01
N TYR A 280 1.40 -13.39 11.21
CA TYR A 280 1.67 -14.74 11.72
C TYR A 280 2.98 -14.82 12.50
N LEU A 281 4.03 -14.10 12.05
CA LEU A 281 5.29 -14.02 12.80
C LEU A 281 5.08 -13.33 14.17
N GLN A 282 4.25 -12.27 14.22
CA GLN A 282 3.94 -11.60 15.49
C GLN A 282 3.13 -12.47 16.47
N GLU A 283 2.30 -13.38 15.95
CA GLU A 283 1.58 -14.38 16.75
C GLU A 283 2.42 -15.62 17.08
N GLY A 284 3.65 -15.72 16.56
CA GLY A 284 4.50 -16.90 16.73
C GLY A 284 4.01 -18.12 15.92
N ARG A 285 3.16 -17.94 14.94
CA ARG A 285 2.58 -18.97 14.05
C ARG A 285 3.54 -19.26 12.88
N LYS A 286 4.67 -19.86 13.19
CA LYS A 286 5.80 -20.07 12.27
C LYS A 286 5.43 -20.91 11.05
N GLU A 287 4.62 -21.95 11.22
CA GLU A 287 4.16 -22.81 10.13
C GLU A 287 3.26 -22.08 9.14
N ASP A 288 2.42 -21.18 9.63
CA ASP A 288 1.56 -20.34 8.80
C ASP A 288 2.40 -19.31 8.03
N ALA A 289 3.35 -18.69 8.68
CA ALA A 289 4.30 -17.75 8.04
C ALA A 289 5.15 -18.45 6.96
N ALA A 290 5.62 -19.67 7.22
CA ALA A 290 6.37 -20.47 6.25
C ALA A 290 5.50 -20.83 5.02
N ARG A 291 4.19 -21.09 5.21
CA ARG A 291 3.28 -21.31 4.08
C ARG A 291 3.14 -20.07 3.20
N CYS A 292 3.12 -18.87 3.78
CA CYS A 292 3.10 -17.62 3.01
C CYS A 292 4.38 -17.47 2.17
N LEU A 293 5.54 -17.78 2.73
CA LEU A 293 6.82 -17.75 2.00
C LEU A 293 6.82 -18.73 0.82
N ALA A 294 6.41 -19.99 1.06
CA ALA A 294 6.31 -20.99 0.00
C ALA A 294 5.27 -20.62 -1.09
N GLU A 295 4.18 -19.95 -0.73
CA GLU A 295 3.20 -19.44 -1.70
C GLU A 295 3.79 -18.31 -2.54
N MET A 296 4.57 -17.40 -1.94
CA MET A 296 5.22 -16.32 -2.67
C MET A 296 6.28 -16.86 -3.65
N GLU A 297 7.05 -17.90 -3.29
CA GLU A 297 7.96 -18.59 -4.21
C GLU A 297 7.20 -19.19 -5.42
N ARG A 298 6.05 -19.82 -5.17
CA ARG A 298 5.20 -20.32 -6.27
C ARG A 298 4.65 -19.19 -7.14
N ALA A 299 4.31 -18.07 -6.51
CA ALA A 299 3.79 -16.90 -7.21
C ALA A 299 4.81 -16.29 -8.19
N THR A 300 6.09 -16.18 -7.83
CA THR A 300 7.15 -15.69 -8.73
C THR A 300 7.36 -16.57 -9.97
N SER A 301 6.98 -17.86 -9.90
CA SER A 301 7.01 -18.76 -11.06
C SER A 301 5.85 -18.53 -12.03
N ARG A 302 4.71 -18.04 -11.52
CA ARG A 302 3.52 -17.73 -12.33
C ARG A 302 3.54 -16.29 -12.86
N ASP A 303 4.04 -15.37 -12.05
CA ASP A 303 4.19 -13.95 -12.32
C ASP A 303 5.64 -13.52 -12.02
N PRO A 304 6.55 -13.54 -13.01
CA PRO A 304 7.95 -13.18 -12.82
C PRO A 304 8.17 -11.64 -12.85
N SER A 305 7.19 -10.84 -12.48
CA SER A 305 7.30 -9.38 -12.40
C SER A 305 8.24 -8.94 -11.27
N GLU A 306 8.85 -7.76 -11.41
CA GLU A 306 9.64 -7.11 -10.34
C GLU A 306 8.84 -7.06 -9.04
N ARG A 307 7.57 -6.67 -9.12
CA ARG A 307 6.66 -6.64 -7.96
C ARG A 307 6.58 -7.99 -7.21
N ALA A 308 6.49 -9.10 -7.94
CA ALA A 308 6.43 -10.43 -7.31
C ALA A 308 7.77 -10.78 -6.64
N TRP A 309 8.89 -10.47 -7.28
CA TRP A 309 10.23 -10.71 -6.72
C TRP A 309 10.50 -9.84 -5.50
N ASP A 310 10.09 -8.58 -5.50
CA ASP A 310 10.22 -7.67 -4.34
C ASP A 310 9.46 -8.22 -3.13
N HIS A 311 8.21 -8.66 -3.30
CA HIS A 311 7.44 -9.25 -2.20
C HIS A 311 8.06 -10.55 -1.69
N LEU A 312 8.68 -11.36 -2.58
CA LEU A 312 9.43 -12.54 -2.13
C LEU A 312 10.63 -12.13 -1.27
N ALA A 313 11.37 -11.09 -1.66
CA ALA A 313 12.52 -10.59 -0.89
C ALA A 313 12.09 -10.11 0.50
N TRP A 314 11.01 -9.33 0.60
CA TRP A 314 10.50 -8.82 1.88
C TRP A 314 9.96 -9.93 2.79
N ILE A 315 9.16 -10.87 2.25
CA ILE A 315 8.64 -12.02 3.00
C ILE A 315 9.79 -12.91 3.49
N ARG A 316 10.79 -13.17 2.63
CA ARG A 316 12.02 -13.91 2.99
C ARG A 316 12.79 -13.19 4.09
N ALA A 317 13.00 -11.89 3.97
CA ALA A 317 13.74 -11.11 4.95
C ALA A 317 13.06 -11.12 6.33
N ALA A 318 11.75 -10.95 6.39
CA ALA A 318 10.99 -11.04 7.64
C ALA A 318 11.11 -12.42 8.30
N ALA A 319 11.05 -13.51 7.52
CA ALA A 319 11.27 -14.86 8.03
C ALA A 319 12.69 -15.06 8.61
N ILE A 320 13.71 -14.52 7.94
CA ILE A 320 15.10 -14.58 8.42
C ILE A 320 15.31 -13.76 9.68
N VAL A 321 14.71 -12.57 9.77
CA VAL A 321 14.78 -11.73 11.00
C VAL A 321 14.12 -12.44 12.19
N ASP A 322 12.99 -13.10 11.95
CA ASP A 322 12.25 -13.84 12.99
C ASP A 322 12.98 -15.11 13.45
N ALA A 323 13.59 -15.81 12.52
CA ALA A 323 14.29 -17.07 12.77
C ALA A 323 15.59 -17.14 11.92
N PRO A 324 16.67 -16.45 12.31
CA PRO A 324 17.87 -16.30 11.48
C PRO A 324 18.62 -17.61 11.21
N GLN A 325 18.31 -18.67 11.94
CA GLN A 325 18.85 -20.01 11.75
C GLN A 325 17.97 -20.90 10.85
N ASP A 326 16.83 -20.38 10.35
CA ASP A 326 15.98 -21.12 9.43
C ASP A 326 16.69 -21.33 8.08
N ALA A 327 17.11 -22.60 7.86
CA ALA A 327 17.81 -22.99 6.65
C ALA A 327 16.93 -22.85 5.38
N ALA A 328 15.62 -22.98 5.49
CA ALA A 328 14.71 -22.89 4.33
C ALA A 328 14.67 -21.47 3.76
N ALA A 329 14.39 -20.46 4.60
CA ALA A 329 14.40 -19.07 4.17
C ALA A 329 15.80 -18.61 3.72
N ALA A 330 16.86 -19.06 4.42
CA ALA A 330 18.24 -18.75 4.07
C ALA A 330 18.71 -19.42 2.76
N ALA A 331 18.08 -20.51 2.34
CA ALA A 331 18.42 -21.22 1.10
C ALA A 331 17.87 -20.56 -0.17
N ILE A 332 16.79 -19.79 -0.07
CA ILE A 332 16.20 -19.06 -1.21
C ILE A 332 17.22 -18.08 -1.79
N ARG A 333 17.37 -18.09 -3.10
CA ARG A 333 18.27 -17.20 -3.84
C ARG A 333 17.45 -16.36 -4.81
N ILE A 334 17.58 -15.05 -4.71
CA ILE A 334 16.95 -14.10 -5.62
C ILE A 334 18.07 -13.40 -6.40
N ALA A 335 17.94 -13.36 -7.72
CA ALA A 335 18.90 -12.66 -8.55
C ALA A 335 18.68 -11.15 -8.42
N PRO A 336 19.72 -10.35 -8.06
CA PRO A 336 19.56 -8.92 -7.73
C PRO A 336 18.95 -8.08 -8.84
N GLU A 337 19.17 -8.47 -10.11
CA GLU A 337 18.62 -7.78 -11.28
C GLU A 337 17.10 -7.90 -11.44
N LYS A 338 16.47 -8.75 -10.66
CA LYS A 338 15.00 -8.92 -10.61
C LYS A 338 14.33 -8.01 -9.59
N LEU A 339 15.10 -7.34 -8.76
CA LEU A 339 14.64 -6.59 -7.62
C LEU A 339 14.75 -5.08 -7.85
N SER A 340 13.79 -4.33 -7.32
CA SER A 340 13.94 -2.89 -7.11
C SER A 340 15.12 -2.58 -6.18
N ALA A 341 15.58 -1.33 -6.15
CA ALA A 341 16.71 -0.91 -5.31
C ALA A 341 16.45 -1.21 -3.81
N ARG A 342 15.23 -0.91 -3.35
CA ARG A 342 14.81 -1.16 -1.96
C ARG A 342 14.80 -2.65 -1.61
N ALA A 343 14.21 -3.48 -2.46
CA ALA A 343 14.17 -4.92 -2.24
C ALA A 343 15.57 -5.56 -2.30
N ARG A 344 16.48 -5.03 -3.13
CA ARG A 344 17.90 -5.45 -3.15
C ARG A 344 18.60 -5.18 -1.83
N ALA A 345 18.38 -4.00 -1.24
CA ALA A 345 18.97 -3.66 0.07
C ALA A 345 18.43 -4.59 1.17
N THR A 346 17.13 -4.80 1.21
CA THR A 346 16.50 -5.71 2.17
C THR A 346 16.98 -7.15 2.00
N ASP A 347 17.11 -7.65 0.77
CA ASP A 347 17.59 -9.01 0.50
C ASP A 347 19.08 -9.19 0.87
N ALA A 348 19.92 -8.19 0.58
CA ALA A 348 21.33 -8.18 0.98
C ALA A 348 21.48 -8.17 2.51
N PHE A 349 20.71 -7.35 3.21
CA PHE A 349 20.67 -7.34 4.67
C PHE A 349 20.26 -8.72 5.22
N ALA A 350 19.17 -9.30 4.73
CA ALA A 350 18.68 -10.60 5.18
C ALA A 350 19.72 -11.70 4.96
N ALA A 351 20.41 -11.70 3.82
CA ALA A 351 21.49 -12.66 3.54
C ALA A 351 22.66 -12.49 4.53
N GLY A 352 23.06 -11.24 4.81
CA GLY A 352 24.11 -10.92 5.77
C GLY A 352 23.71 -11.29 7.21
N TYR A 353 22.44 -11.01 7.59
CA TYR A 353 21.92 -11.33 8.91
C TYR A 353 21.85 -12.84 9.17
N ALA A 354 21.40 -13.63 8.17
CA ALA A 354 21.47 -15.09 8.24
C ALA A 354 22.93 -15.59 8.33
N ALA A 355 23.85 -15.00 7.57
CA ALA A 355 25.27 -15.35 7.60
C ALA A 355 25.92 -15.04 8.95
N LEU A 356 25.53 -13.95 9.61
CA LEU A 356 25.98 -13.58 10.95
C LEU A 356 25.63 -14.66 11.97
N HIS A 357 24.40 -15.20 11.92
CA HIS A 357 23.94 -16.27 12.82
C HIS A 357 24.42 -17.66 12.40
N GLY A 358 24.82 -17.82 11.14
CA GLY A 358 25.48 -19.03 10.62
C GLY A 358 27.01 -19.06 10.75
N GLU A 359 27.59 -18.10 11.48
CA GLU A 359 29.04 -17.96 11.71
C GLU A 359 29.87 -17.89 10.41
N LYS A 360 29.39 -17.12 9.42
CA LYS A 360 30.04 -16.93 8.12
C LYS A 360 30.52 -15.49 7.95
N PRO A 361 31.59 -15.04 8.62
CA PRO A 361 31.98 -13.62 8.69
C PRO A 361 32.28 -13.01 7.31
N GLU A 362 32.85 -13.76 6.39
CA GLU A 362 33.16 -13.25 5.03
C GLU A 362 31.87 -12.95 4.24
N SER A 363 30.81 -13.75 4.40
CA SER A 363 29.52 -13.48 3.79
C SER A 363 28.84 -12.24 4.41
N VAL A 364 29.03 -11.99 5.70
CA VAL A 364 28.56 -10.77 6.36
C VAL A 364 29.29 -9.55 5.81
N LYS A 365 30.62 -9.60 5.69
CA LYS A 365 31.42 -8.51 5.12
C LYS A 365 31.02 -8.21 3.66
N GLN A 366 30.74 -9.26 2.87
CA GLN A 366 30.25 -9.08 1.52
C GLN A 366 28.90 -8.36 1.49
N ALA A 367 27.95 -8.77 2.34
CA ALA A 367 26.65 -8.12 2.43
C ALA A 367 26.76 -6.64 2.87
N VAL A 368 27.65 -6.32 3.79
CA VAL A 368 27.98 -4.93 4.17
C VAL A 368 28.51 -4.14 2.98
N ALA A 369 29.41 -4.72 2.17
CA ALA A 369 29.97 -4.07 0.99
C ALA A 369 28.90 -3.87 -0.10
N ASP A 370 27.99 -4.81 -0.28
CA ASP A 370 26.87 -4.68 -1.23
C ASP A 370 25.91 -3.56 -0.79
N LEU A 371 25.59 -3.47 0.50
CA LEU A 371 24.78 -2.39 1.07
C LEU A 371 25.48 -1.02 0.97
N GLU A 372 26.81 -0.95 1.17
CA GLU A 372 27.59 0.28 0.97
C GLU A 372 27.49 0.78 -0.46
N LYS A 373 27.56 -0.14 -1.44
CA LYS A 373 27.39 0.21 -2.84
C LYS A 373 26.00 0.76 -3.13
N LEU A 374 24.95 0.09 -2.60
CA LEU A 374 23.57 0.54 -2.78
C LEU A 374 23.31 1.89 -2.12
N ALA A 375 23.85 2.15 -0.93
CA ALA A 375 23.80 3.44 -0.25
C ALA A 375 24.52 4.56 -1.03
N GLY A 376 25.50 4.21 -1.86
CA GLY A 376 26.21 5.15 -2.74
C GLY A 376 25.49 5.43 -4.06
N GLU A 377 24.48 4.64 -4.43
CA GLU A 377 23.65 4.88 -5.61
C GLU A 377 22.72 6.09 -5.35
N ALA A 378 22.56 6.98 -6.34
CA ALA A 378 21.68 8.14 -6.21
C ALA A 378 20.21 7.69 -6.22
N GLY A 379 19.43 8.07 -5.18
CA GLY A 379 18.01 7.72 -5.11
C GLY A 379 17.42 8.05 -3.73
N GLU A 380 16.10 7.92 -3.62
CA GLU A 380 15.36 8.13 -2.37
C GLU A 380 15.67 7.02 -1.35
N GLU A 381 16.01 5.80 -1.82
CA GLU A 381 16.27 4.63 -0.98
C GLU A 381 17.70 4.52 -0.42
N LYS A 382 18.55 5.53 -0.64
CA LYS A 382 19.94 5.54 -0.11
C LYS A 382 19.99 5.48 1.42
N ASP A 383 19.00 6.10 2.08
CA ASP A 383 18.94 6.17 3.53
C ASP A 383 18.57 4.79 4.11
N ASP A 384 17.62 4.06 3.51
CA ASP A 384 17.27 2.69 3.87
C ASP A 384 18.50 1.76 3.78
N ALA A 385 19.20 1.78 2.62
CA ALA A 385 20.37 0.95 2.42
C ALA A 385 21.52 1.30 3.40
N SER A 386 21.68 2.60 3.75
CA SER A 386 22.70 3.04 4.69
C SER A 386 22.39 2.61 6.14
N ILE A 387 21.12 2.61 6.53
CA ILE A 387 20.67 2.14 7.85
C ILE A 387 20.88 0.63 7.93
N LEU A 388 20.40 -0.16 6.96
CA LEU A 388 20.58 -1.61 6.90
C LEU A 388 22.07 -2.01 6.91
N ARG A 389 22.93 -1.26 6.23
CA ARG A 389 24.38 -1.43 6.28
C ARG A 389 24.92 -1.27 7.71
N ASP A 390 24.52 -0.19 8.38
CA ASP A 390 25.04 0.15 9.70
C ASP A 390 24.49 -0.79 10.78
N GLU A 391 23.28 -1.27 10.64
CA GLU A 391 22.73 -2.35 11.45
C GLU A 391 23.55 -3.64 11.33
N LEU A 392 23.80 -4.09 10.10
CA LEU A 392 24.56 -5.32 9.90
C LEU A 392 26.02 -5.17 10.36
N ARG A 393 26.63 -4.01 10.12
CA ARG A 393 27.97 -3.69 10.59
C ARG A 393 28.04 -3.60 12.12
N GLY A 394 27.05 -2.97 12.75
CA GLY A 394 26.93 -2.89 14.21
C GLY A 394 26.81 -4.28 14.83
N ALA A 395 25.96 -5.14 14.26
CA ALA A 395 25.84 -6.52 14.71
C ALA A 395 27.15 -7.32 14.55
N LEU A 396 27.88 -7.11 13.45
CA LEU A 396 29.21 -7.72 13.27
C LEU A 396 30.22 -7.23 14.30
N LEU A 397 30.31 -5.92 14.56
CA LEU A 397 31.19 -5.33 15.58
C LEU A 397 30.90 -5.91 16.97
N ALA A 398 29.64 -6.08 17.32
CA ALA A 398 29.25 -6.72 18.57
C ALA A 398 29.76 -8.15 18.68
N ARG A 399 29.68 -8.93 17.60
CA ARG A 399 30.24 -10.30 17.53
C ARG A 399 31.76 -10.34 17.65
N GLU A 400 32.45 -9.29 17.18
CA GLU A 400 33.90 -9.12 17.29
C GLU A 400 34.34 -8.62 18.69
N GLY A 401 33.41 -8.41 19.65
CA GLY A 401 33.66 -7.88 20.96
C GLY A 401 33.87 -6.35 21.02
N ARG A 402 33.63 -5.64 19.95
CA ARG A 402 33.77 -4.18 19.85
C ARG A 402 32.44 -3.49 20.20
N THR A 403 31.93 -3.80 21.40
CA THR A 403 30.59 -3.44 21.85
C THR A 403 30.33 -1.94 21.84
N GLU A 404 31.28 -1.09 22.30
CA GLU A 404 31.09 0.36 22.33
C GLU A 404 30.99 0.99 20.93
N GLU A 405 31.67 0.41 19.95
CA GLU A 405 31.59 0.86 18.57
C GLU A 405 30.27 0.41 17.94
N ALA A 406 29.84 -0.81 18.22
CA ALA A 406 28.56 -1.35 17.79
C ALA A 406 27.40 -0.50 18.30
N VAL A 407 27.39 -0.18 19.60
CA VAL A 407 26.34 0.61 20.25
C VAL A 407 26.24 2.00 19.61
N ARG A 408 27.36 2.73 19.47
CA ARG A 408 27.35 4.07 18.84
C ARG A 408 26.83 4.02 17.41
N LEU A 409 27.20 3.01 16.63
CA LEU A 409 26.76 2.88 15.24
C LEU A 409 25.25 2.58 15.15
N LEU A 410 24.75 1.73 16.04
CA LEU A 410 23.34 1.36 16.08
C LEU A 410 22.45 2.49 16.64
N GLU A 411 22.96 3.29 17.59
CA GLU A 411 22.28 4.51 18.05
C GLU A 411 22.11 5.51 16.91
N ASP A 412 23.19 5.77 16.12
CA ASP A 412 23.10 6.64 14.95
C ASP A 412 22.15 6.10 13.88
N ALA A 413 22.17 4.80 13.61
CA ALA A 413 21.24 4.17 12.69
C ALA A 413 19.78 4.33 13.16
N ALA A 414 19.51 4.09 14.44
CA ALA A 414 18.17 4.26 15.02
C ALA A 414 17.69 5.73 14.98
N ASP A 415 18.57 6.68 15.28
CA ASP A 415 18.24 8.11 15.22
C ASP A 415 17.94 8.59 13.79
N ARG A 416 18.54 7.94 12.79
CA ARG A 416 18.22 8.20 11.36
C ARG A 416 16.91 7.55 10.95
N GLU A 417 16.67 6.30 11.33
CA GLU A 417 15.40 5.59 11.08
C GLU A 417 14.21 6.33 11.68
N GLU A 418 14.34 6.87 12.89
CA GLU A 418 13.28 7.63 13.56
C GLU A 418 12.94 8.96 12.86
N LYS A 419 13.86 9.51 12.09
CA LYS A 419 13.64 10.71 11.29
C LYS A 419 13.03 10.42 9.91
N MET A 420 13.03 9.16 9.49
CA MET A 420 12.36 8.77 8.26
C MET A 420 10.84 8.90 8.40
N PRO A 421 10.12 9.20 7.33
CA PRO A 421 8.66 9.14 7.34
C PRO A 421 8.18 7.78 7.84
N TYR A 422 7.17 7.78 8.70
CA TYR A 422 6.58 6.53 9.16
C TYR A 422 5.99 5.74 7.99
N GLY A 423 6.54 4.56 7.73
CA GLY A 423 6.06 3.65 6.70
C GLY A 423 4.81 2.90 7.16
N PHE A 424 3.86 2.70 6.24
CA PHE A 424 2.68 1.89 6.50
C PHE A 424 3.07 0.40 6.47
N GLY A 425 2.72 -0.38 7.50
CA GLY A 425 2.79 -1.82 7.46
C GLY A 425 3.95 -2.46 8.21
N PRO A 426 4.39 -3.65 7.74
CA PRO A 426 5.56 -4.31 8.30
C PRO A 426 6.77 -3.38 8.33
N PRO A 427 7.66 -3.48 9.34
CA PRO A 427 8.75 -2.53 9.50
C PRO A 427 9.66 -2.48 8.27
N ASP A 428 10.11 -1.28 7.98
CA ASP A 428 11.13 -1.01 7.00
C ASP A 428 12.00 0.13 7.52
N PRO A 429 13.25 -0.17 7.91
CA PRO A 429 13.99 -1.45 7.78
C PRO A 429 13.34 -2.67 8.43
N VAL A 430 13.54 -3.84 7.81
CA VAL A 430 12.88 -5.10 8.21
C VAL A 430 13.23 -5.55 9.63
N LYS A 431 14.41 -5.19 10.14
CA LYS A 431 14.85 -5.31 11.53
C LYS A 431 15.02 -3.90 12.07
N PRO A 432 14.09 -3.35 12.87
CA PRO A 432 14.24 -2.00 13.41
C PRO A 432 15.56 -1.81 14.18
N ALA A 433 16.23 -0.69 13.92
CA ALA A 433 17.55 -0.43 14.51
C ALA A 433 17.51 -0.36 16.06
N ARG A 434 16.42 0.17 16.64
CA ARG A 434 16.22 0.15 18.11
C ARG A 434 16.10 -1.28 18.67
N GLU A 435 15.43 -2.18 17.95
CA GLU A 435 15.32 -3.58 18.35
C GLU A 435 16.70 -4.26 18.32
N LEU A 436 17.47 -4.05 17.24
CA LEU A 436 18.82 -4.61 17.11
C LEU A 436 19.79 -4.02 18.14
N LEU A 437 19.69 -2.72 18.44
CA LEU A 437 20.44 -2.07 19.52
C LEU A 437 20.12 -2.74 20.88
N GLY A 438 18.84 -2.99 21.13
CA GLY A 438 18.39 -3.70 22.33
C GLY A 438 19.00 -5.10 22.46
N ASP A 439 19.03 -5.86 21.35
CA ASP A 439 19.63 -7.20 21.30
C ASP A 439 21.14 -7.16 21.62
N VAL A 440 21.88 -6.20 21.06
CA VAL A 440 23.32 -6.02 21.30
C VAL A 440 23.59 -5.61 22.74
N LEU A 441 22.84 -4.65 23.26
CA LEU A 441 22.97 -4.20 24.67
C LEU A 441 22.64 -5.32 25.65
N LEU A 442 21.59 -6.09 25.40
CA LEU A 442 21.21 -7.23 26.23
C LEU A 442 22.32 -8.30 26.25
N SER A 443 22.87 -8.63 25.08
CA SER A 443 23.97 -9.59 24.95
C SER A 443 25.26 -9.13 25.68
N ALA A 444 25.45 -7.81 25.77
CA ALA A 444 26.57 -7.19 26.52
C ALA A 444 26.30 -7.05 28.05
N GLY A 445 25.14 -7.52 28.54
CA GLY A 445 24.73 -7.39 29.94
C GLY A 445 24.25 -5.99 30.34
N ARG A 446 24.10 -5.06 29.42
CA ARG A 446 23.63 -3.66 29.62
C ARG A 446 22.09 -3.60 29.69
N LYS A 447 21.50 -4.35 30.64
CA LYS A 447 20.06 -4.59 30.75
C LYS A 447 19.22 -3.32 30.81
N THR A 448 19.65 -2.29 31.54
CA THR A 448 18.88 -1.03 31.67
C THR A 448 18.77 -0.32 30.34
N GLU A 449 19.82 -0.26 29.55
CA GLU A 449 19.86 0.41 28.26
C GLU A 449 19.12 -0.43 27.22
N ALA A 450 19.28 -1.75 27.24
CA ALA A 450 18.51 -2.68 26.42
C ALA A 450 16.99 -2.49 26.62
N ARG A 451 16.57 -2.37 27.90
CA ARG A 451 15.16 -2.09 28.23
C ARG A 451 14.66 -0.80 27.58
N SER A 452 15.45 0.28 27.67
CA SER A 452 15.08 1.56 27.07
C SER A 452 14.97 1.47 25.55
N ALA A 453 15.88 0.74 24.88
CA ALA A 453 15.83 0.53 23.43
C ALA A 453 14.58 -0.25 23.01
N PHE A 454 14.26 -1.36 23.66
CA PHE A 454 13.06 -2.14 23.36
C PHE A 454 11.75 -1.37 23.65
N GLN A 455 11.73 -0.54 24.73
CA GLN A 455 10.58 0.30 25.03
C GLN A 455 10.33 1.34 23.95
N ALA A 456 11.39 2.02 23.47
CA ALA A 456 11.29 2.99 22.39
C ALA A 456 10.76 2.33 21.10
N GLU A 457 11.23 1.12 20.78
CA GLU A 457 10.71 0.38 19.62
C GLU A 457 9.23 0.02 19.78
N LEU A 458 8.80 -0.40 20.97
CA LEU A 458 7.40 -0.75 21.22
C LEU A 458 6.44 0.46 21.21
N GLU A 459 6.93 1.69 21.30
CA GLU A 459 6.15 2.90 21.06
C GLU A 459 5.87 3.10 19.55
N ARG A 460 6.83 2.73 18.68
CA ARG A 460 6.70 2.79 17.23
C ARG A 460 5.99 1.57 16.63
N ALA A 461 6.23 0.38 17.18
CA ALA A 461 5.67 -0.90 16.75
C ALA A 461 4.98 -1.62 17.91
N PRO A 462 3.75 -1.22 18.30
CA PRO A 462 3.06 -1.76 19.47
C PRO A 462 2.93 -3.29 19.41
N LYS A 463 3.32 -3.96 20.49
CA LYS A 463 3.29 -5.41 20.64
C LYS A 463 4.10 -6.20 19.60
N ARG A 464 5.12 -5.59 19.00
CA ARG A 464 6.08 -6.31 18.18
C ARG A 464 6.74 -7.40 19.02
N ARG A 465 6.61 -8.68 18.57
CA ARG A 465 6.95 -9.86 19.36
C ARG A 465 8.42 -9.88 19.82
N LEU A 466 9.36 -9.68 18.89
CA LEU A 466 10.79 -9.74 19.21
C LEU A 466 11.20 -8.65 20.24
N SER A 467 10.69 -7.43 20.08
CA SER A 467 10.94 -6.34 21.03
C SER A 467 10.29 -6.60 22.40
N ALA A 468 9.09 -7.20 22.43
CA ALA A 468 8.44 -7.57 23.70
C ALA A 468 9.18 -8.71 24.43
N GLU A 469 9.68 -9.70 23.70
CA GLU A 469 10.50 -10.78 24.23
C GLU A 469 11.84 -10.23 24.76
N GLY A 470 12.49 -9.32 24.00
CA GLY A 470 13.72 -8.64 24.41
C GLY A 470 13.53 -7.78 25.66
N LEU A 471 12.44 -7.01 25.72
CA LEU A 471 12.06 -6.21 26.90
C LEU A 471 11.87 -7.09 28.15
N LYS A 472 11.21 -8.23 28.00
CA LYS A 472 11.03 -9.21 29.07
C LYS A 472 12.39 -9.73 29.56
N ALA A 473 13.23 -10.19 28.63
CA ALA A 473 14.58 -10.70 28.99
C ALA A 473 15.48 -9.64 29.66
N ALA A 474 15.39 -8.38 29.26
CA ALA A 474 16.08 -7.26 29.85
C ALA A 474 15.55 -6.90 31.27
N SER A 475 14.36 -7.40 31.62
CA SER A 475 13.72 -7.15 32.93
C SER A 475 13.93 -8.25 33.96
N GLU A 476 14.33 -9.42 33.52
CA GLU A 476 14.76 -10.58 34.34
C GLU A 476 16.22 -10.44 34.75
#